data_45ba2a4dcf3b9945b00608a01d24db28
#
_entry.id   45ba2a4dcf3b9945b00608a01d24db28
#
_cell.length_a   1.000
_cell.length_b   1.000
_cell.length_c   1.000
_cell.angle_alpha   90.00
_cell.angle_beta   90.00
_cell.angle_gamma   90.00
#
_symmetry.space_group_name_H-M   'P 1'
#
loop_
_entity.id
_entity.type
_entity.pdbx_description
1 polymer ?
#
loop_
_entity_poly.entity_id
_entity_poly.type
_entity_poly.pdbx_seq_one_letter_code
_entity_poly.pdbx_strand_id
1 'polypeptide(L)'
;MLEVAKSSRVITPSGSVPIAGHAMRTESSTGVHDELEVHVLLLNLEGTKCCFINADVIGADFDFVLRVKTTVHELLDIDPALVVFSVTHTHTGPYFGLSAMTGVKTEAESQYEDEVLDKTIEAVLDATKQWISFTDVIVRQGEVKGFYGNRNSLDKPGDEVITNLEFRDETGKPVAAFVNMSCHSTIMNPLETRLSADMLGNVRRELTPYLGVVPLMSNGNAGDLSNRLYRHGNDFNELKRVTSGIAAQIAGFRDGNALCLTPVRCREVGFEVDYDTDKTALAEALAKLEQQLSIVTEFDARKWLLSEISGYQRKLAQDHVHVCLNSTILRLGDLELVVIP
;
A
#
# COMPACT_ATOMS: atom_id res chain seq x y z
N MET A 1 -9.39 -5.45 28.54
CA MET A 1 -7.92 -5.43 28.43
C MET A 1 -7.59 -4.88 27.08
N LEU A 2 -6.58 -4.00 26.99
CA LEU A 2 -6.10 -3.45 25.73
C LEU A 2 -4.77 -4.11 25.41
N GLU A 3 -4.71 -4.82 24.28
CA GLU A 3 -3.53 -5.59 23.89
C GLU A 3 -3.24 -5.41 22.40
N VAL A 4 -1.99 -5.45 22.06
CA VAL A 4 -1.48 -5.41 20.69
C VAL A 4 -0.55 -6.59 20.45
N ALA A 5 -0.61 -7.18 19.26
CA ALA A 5 0.33 -8.19 18.83
C ALA A 5 0.79 -7.87 17.39
N LYS A 6 2.01 -8.24 17.06
CA LYS A 6 2.59 -7.91 15.74
C LYS A 6 3.54 -8.99 15.28
N SER A 7 3.63 -9.14 13.98
CA SER A 7 4.63 -9.98 13.34
C SER A 7 4.86 -9.55 11.90
N SER A 8 5.82 -10.18 11.24
CA SER A 8 6.05 -9.99 9.81
C SER A 8 6.62 -11.25 9.16
N ARG A 9 6.52 -11.34 7.83
CA ARG A 9 7.15 -12.36 7.00
C ARG A 9 7.70 -11.73 5.73
N VAL A 10 8.81 -12.28 5.27
CA VAL A 10 9.34 -11.98 3.94
C VAL A 10 8.46 -12.66 2.90
N ILE A 11 8.07 -11.87 1.88
CA ILE A 11 7.28 -12.28 0.73
C ILE A 11 8.04 -12.07 -0.58
N THR A 12 9.34 -11.81 -0.53
CA THR A 12 10.17 -11.70 -1.73
C THR A 12 10.19 -13.04 -2.46
N PRO A 13 9.83 -13.11 -3.75
CA PRO A 13 9.84 -14.37 -4.49
C PRO A 13 11.26 -14.92 -4.62
N SER A 14 11.39 -16.24 -4.58
CA SER A 14 12.69 -16.94 -4.66
C SER A 14 13.31 -16.95 -6.06
N GLY A 15 12.54 -16.62 -7.10
CA GLY A 15 12.94 -16.66 -8.50
C GLY A 15 12.79 -15.33 -9.22
N SER A 16 13.18 -15.31 -10.49
CA SER A 16 12.96 -14.16 -11.38
C SER A 16 11.48 -14.08 -11.75
N VAL A 17 10.88 -12.91 -11.55
CA VAL A 17 9.46 -12.65 -11.77
C VAL A 17 9.22 -11.38 -12.58
N PRO A 18 8.13 -11.26 -13.32
CA PRO A 18 7.71 -10.00 -13.91
C PRO A 18 7.50 -8.93 -12.84
N ILE A 19 7.98 -7.72 -13.08
CA ILE A 19 7.88 -6.60 -12.14
C ILE A 19 6.76 -5.65 -12.58
N ALA A 20 5.85 -5.35 -11.66
CA ALA A 20 4.70 -4.49 -11.90
C ALA A 20 5.03 -2.98 -11.86
N GLY A 21 4.05 -2.16 -12.25
CA GLY A 21 4.00 -0.73 -11.99
C GLY A 21 4.41 0.18 -13.14
N HIS A 22 5.17 -0.31 -14.13
CA HIS A 22 5.59 0.50 -15.27
C HIS A 22 5.41 -0.21 -16.60
N ALA A 23 4.62 0.38 -17.51
CA ALA A 23 4.33 -0.19 -18.84
C ALA A 23 5.58 -0.35 -19.74
N MET A 24 6.67 0.37 -19.44
CA MET A 24 7.94 0.26 -20.17
C MET A 24 8.82 -0.92 -19.70
N ARG A 25 8.53 -1.49 -18.55
CA ARG A 25 9.32 -2.59 -18.00
C ARG A 25 8.82 -3.90 -18.58
N THR A 26 9.63 -4.53 -19.40
CA THR A 26 9.35 -5.81 -20.04
C THR A 26 10.23 -6.94 -19.51
N GLU A 27 11.27 -6.59 -18.75
CA GLU A 27 12.23 -7.54 -18.21
C GLU A 27 11.77 -8.02 -16.83
N SER A 28 12.03 -9.29 -16.56
CA SER A 28 11.82 -9.88 -15.24
C SER A 28 12.90 -9.42 -14.25
N SER A 29 12.65 -9.68 -12.96
CA SER A 29 13.57 -9.31 -11.89
C SER A 29 14.93 -10.01 -12.04
N THR A 30 16.01 -9.24 -11.78
CA THR A 30 17.40 -9.73 -11.85
C THR A 30 18.05 -9.87 -10.49
N GLY A 31 17.34 -9.53 -9.42
CA GLY A 31 17.82 -9.59 -8.04
C GLY A 31 16.93 -8.82 -7.09
N VAL A 32 17.39 -8.69 -5.85
CA VAL A 32 16.71 -8.02 -4.76
C VAL A 32 17.62 -6.92 -4.22
N HIS A 33 17.10 -5.71 -4.10
CA HIS A 33 17.79 -4.63 -3.38
C HIS A 33 17.42 -4.67 -1.90
N ASP A 34 16.14 -4.76 -1.62
CA ASP A 34 15.59 -4.90 -0.27
C ASP A 34 14.38 -5.83 -0.30
N GLU A 35 14.19 -6.56 0.80
CA GLU A 35 13.14 -7.57 0.92
C GLU A 35 11.75 -6.94 0.84
N LEU A 36 10.84 -7.68 0.23
CA LEU A 36 9.40 -7.41 0.31
C LEU A 36 8.84 -8.13 1.52
N GLU A 37 8.00 -7.47 2.29
CA GLU A 37 7.49 -7.99 3.55
C GLU A 37 5.97 -7.84 3.66
N VAL A 38 5.33 -8.75 4.38
CA VAL A 38 3.99 -8.56 4.92
C VAL A 38 4.11 -8.32 6.43
N HIS A 39 3.41 -7.31 6.92
CA HIS A 39 3.35 -6.93 8.32
C HIS A 39 1.93 -7.06 8.84
N VAL A 40 1.79 -7.56 10.07
CA VAL A 40 0.53 -7.76 10.77
C VAL A 40 0.54 -7.02 12.10
N LEU A 41 -0.55 -6.33 12.39
CA LEU A 41 -0.86 -5.73 13.68
C LEU A 41 -2.25 -6.21 14.11
N LEU A 42 -2.32 -6.94 15.22
CA LEU A 42 -3.56 -7.34 15.86
C LEU A 42 -3.84 -6.43 17.06
N LEU A 43 -5.07 -5.99 17.20
CA LEU A 43 -5.55 -5.28 18.38
C LEU A 43 -6.61 -6.13 19.08
N ASN A 44 -6.54 -6.22 20.40
CA ASN A 44 -7.63 -6.70 21.25
C ASN A 44 -8.11 -5.52 22.12
N LEU A 45 -9.28 -5.00 21.76
CA LEU A 45 -9.88 -3.82 22.37
C LEU A 45 -11.08 -4.27 23.20
N GLU A 46 -10.85 -4.61 24.49
CA GLU A 46 -11.87 -5.07 25.44
C GLU A 46 -12.64 -6.32 24.97
N GLY A 47 -11.96 -7.22 24.25
CA GLY A 47 -12.54 -8.45 23.72
C GLY A 47 -12.89 -8.38 22.23
N THR A 48 -12.99 -7.19 21.63
CA THR A 48 -13.14 -7.05 20.19
C THR A 48 -11.77 -7.05 19.52
N LYS A 49 -11.55 -8.00 18.61
CA LYS A 49 -10.27 -8.12 17.89
C LYS A 49 -10.35 -7.46 16.53
N CYS A 50 -9.29 -6.75 16.14
CA CYS A 50 -9.09 -6.19 14.82
C CYS A 50 -7.77 -6.69 14.25
N CYS A 51 -7.71 -6.89 12.93
CA CYS A 51 -6.51 -7.33 12.22
C CYS A 51 -6.14 -6.34 11.12
N PHE A 52 -4.96 -5.75 11.21
CA PHE A 52 -4.42 -4.86 10.18
C PHE A 52 -3.24 -5.54 9.52
N ILE A 53 -3.26 -5.60 8.19
CA ILE A 53 -2.24 -6.25 7.37
C ILE A 53 -1.75 -5.24 6.34
N ASN A 54 -0.43 -5.17 6.15
CA ASN A 54 0.17 -4.38 5.07
C ASN A 54 1.22 -5.22 4.35
N ALA A 55 1.14 -5.27 3.02
CA ALA A 55 2.06 -6.02 2.18
C ALA A 55 2.82 -5.10 1.20
N ASP A 56 4.10 -5.40 0.96
CA ASP A 56 4.94 -4.70 0.00
C ASP A 56 4.67 -5.21 -1.43
N VAL A 57 3.44 -4.95 -1.91
CA VAL A 57 2.98 -5.26 -3.26
C VAL A 57 2.30 -4.03 -3.88
N ILE A 58 2.06 -4.07 -5.20
CA ILE A 58 1.48 -2.92 -5.92
C ILE A 58 -0.02 -2.77 -5.68
N GLY A 59 -0.75 -3.85 -5.50
CA GLY A 59 -2.19 -3.89 -5.29
C GLY A 59 -2.61 -5.25 -4.76
N ALA A 60 -3.88 -5.43 -4.50
CA ALA A 60 -4.48 -6.72 -4.22
C ALA A 60 -5.88 -6.74 -4.83
N ASP A 61 -6.23 -7.82 -5.51
CA ASP A 61 -7.59 -7.95 -6.03
C ASP A 61 -8.58 -8.35 -4.93
N PHE A 62 -9.85 -8.19 -5.25
CA PHE A 62 -10.93 -8.48 -4.30
C PHE A 62 -10.92 -9.93 -3.82
N ASP A 63 -10.66 -10.88 -4.71
CA ASP A 63 -10.68 -12.31 -4.38
C ASP A 63 -9.55 -12.67 -3.41
N PHE A 64 -8.36 -12.12 -3.61
CA PHE A 64 -7.25 -12.29 -2.67
C PHE A 64 -7.58 -11.73 -1.29
N VAL A 65 -8.07 -10.49 -1.23
CA VAL A 65 -8.44 -9.85 0.04
C VAL A 65 -9.55 -10.64 0.74
N LEU A 66 -10.53 -11.15 -0.01
CA LEU A 66 -11.59 -11.98 0.54
C LEU A 66 -11.04 -13.29 1.12
N ARG A 67 -10.11 -13.95 0.43
CA ARG A 67 -9.42 -15.17 0.94
C ARG A 67 -8.71 -14.87 2.26
N VAL A 68 -7.96 -13.77 2.35
CA VAL A 68 -7.29 -13.36 3.60
C VAL A 68 -8.31 -13.15 4.72
N LYS A 69 -9.36 -12.36 4.48
CA LYS A 69 -10.40 -12.06 5.47
C LYS A 69 -11.11 -13.32 5.97
N THR A 70 -11.49 -14.21 5.04
CA THR A 70 -12.17 -15.47 5.36
C THR A 70 -11.26 -16.38 6.20
N THR A 71 -10.00 -16.55 5.81
CA THR A 71 -9.06 -17.41 6.55
C THR A 71 -8.76 -16.86 7.94
N VAL A 72 -8.60 -15.54 8.09
CA VAL A 72 -8.41 -14.89 9.40
C VAL A 72 -9.65 -15.08 10.28
N HIS A 73 -10.85 -14.95 9.72
CA HIS A 73 -12.11 -15.22 10.43
C HIS A 73 -12.17 -16.69 10.92
N GLU A 74 -11.92 -17.63 10.05
CA GLU A 74 -11.98 -19.07 10.38
C GLU A 74 -10.97 -19.47 11.47
N LEU A 75 -9.80 -18.86 11.47
CA LEU A 75 -8.73 -19.19 12.42
C LEU A 75 -8.83 -18.47 13.77
N LEU A 76 -9.30 -17.22 13.78
CA LEU A 76 -9.23 -16.34 14.96
C LEU A 76 -10.57 -15.83 15.45
N ASP A 77 -11.68 -16.16 14.76
CA ASP A 77 -13.02 -15.63 15.02
C ASP A 77 -13.06 -14.08 15.02
N ILE A 78 -12.32 -13.46 14.07
CA ILE A 78 -12.35 -12.02 13.84
C ILE A 78 -13.36 -11.74 12.75
N ASP A 79 -14.29 -10.80 13.00
CA ASP A 79 -15.25 -10.37 11.97
C ASP A 79 -14.49 -9.90 10.72
N PRO A 80 -14.82 -10.41 9.50
CA PRO A 80 -14.16 -9.98 8.25
C PRO A 80 -14.18 -8.47 8.01
N ALA A 81 -15.17 -7.75 8.52
CA ALA A 81 -15.24 -6.29 8.47
C ALA A 81 -14.17 -5.60 9.36
N LEU A 82 -13.60 -6.33 10.33
CA LEU A 82 -12.50 -5.88 11.20
C LEU A 82 -11.12 -6.35 10.73
N VAL A 83 -11.05 -6.98 9.57
CA VAL A 83 -9.79 -7.35 8.91
C VAL A 83 -9.51 -6.36 7.78
N VAL A 84 -8.45 -5.59 7.92
CA VAL A 84 -8.01 -4.58 6.95
C VAL A 84 -6.74 -5.06 6.27
N PHE A 85 -6.80 -5.24 4.95
CA PHE A 85 -5.63 -5.51 4.12
C PHE A 85 -5.27 -4.26 3.33
N SER A 86 -4.03 -3.82 3.41
CA SER A 86 -3.50 -2.67 2.71
C SER A 86 -2.17 -3.00 2.03
N VAL A 87 -1.74 -2.16 1.10
CA VAL A 87 -0.51 -2.37 0.34
C VAL A 87 0.38 -1.12 0.40
N THR A 88 1.69 -1.28 0.27
CA THR A 88 2.61 -0.13 0.14
C THR A 88 2.59 0.49 -1.25
N HIS A 89 1.94 -0.17 -2.20
CA HIS A 89 1.85 0.25 -3.60
C HIS A 89 3.23 0.41 -4.26
N THR A 90 4.16 -0.51 -3.95
CA THR A 90 5.47 -0.50 -4.60
C THR A 90 5.36 -0.77 -6.10
N HIS A 91 6.01 0.07 -6.91
CA HIS A 91 6.15 -0.12 -8.35
C HIS A 91 7.43 -0.87 -8.73
N THR A 92 8.05 -1.54 -7.77
CA THR A 92 9.29 -2.31 -7.94
C THR A 92 9.17 -3.70 -7.29
N GLY A 93 7.93 -4.20 -7.21
CA GLY A 93 7.57 -5.54 -6.74
C GLY A 93 6.99 -6.41 -7.86
N PRO A 94 6.74 -7.70 -7.58
CA PRO A 94 6.14 -8.63 -8.54
C PRO A 94 4.75 -8.20 -9.01
N TYR A 95 4.30 -8.77 -10.13
CA TYR A 95 2.89 -8.70 -10.50
C TYR A 95 2.05 -9.36 -9.41
N PHE A 96 1.08 -8.61 -8.89
CA PHE A 96 0.22 -9.05 -7.81
C PHE A 96 -1.09 -8.24 -7.81
N GLY A 97 -2.24 -8.93 -7.77
CA GLY A 97 -3.55 -8.29 -7.67
C GLY A 97 -3.93 -7.41 -8.88
N LEU A 98 -3.32 -7.60 -10.03
CA LEU A 98 -3.56 -6.81 -11.24
C LEU A 98 -4.45 -7.50 -12.25
N SER A 99 -4.91 -8.71 -11.98
CA SER A 99 -5.76 -9.48 -12.91
C SER A 99 -7.05 -8.77 -13.27
N ALA A 100 -7.65 -8.05 -12.32
CA ALA A 100 -8.82 -7.19 -12.58
C ALA A 100 -8.52 -6.05 -13.58
N MET A 101 -7.25 -5.60 -13.66
CA MET A 101 -6.81 -4.55 -14.59
C MET A 101 -6.31 -5.09 -15.91
N THR A 102 -5.75 -6.30 -15.93
CA THR A 102 -5.15 -6.91 -17.12
C THR A 102 -6.08 -7.89 -17.83
N GLY A 103 -7.11 -8.36 -17.16
CA GLY A 103 -8.03 -9.39 -17.65
C GLY A 103 -7.44 -10.80 -17.71
N VAL A 104 -6.16 -10.95 -17.38
CA VAL A 104 -5.45 -12.24 -17.43
C VAL A 104 -4.57 -12.39 -16.20
N LYS A 105 -4.70 -13.53 -15.52
CA LYS A 105 -3.83 -13.95 -14.43
C LYS A 105 -2.95 -15.09 -14.91
N THR A 106 -1.65 -14.94 -14.83
CA THR A 106 -0.71 -16.00 -15.18
C THR A 106 -0.61 -17.03 -14.07
N GLU A 107 -0.18 -18.25 -14.41
CA GLU A 107 0.07 -19.28 -13.40
C GLU A 107 1.12 -18.85 -12.37
N ALA A 108 2.19 -18.21 -12.81
CA ALA A 108 3.23 -17.68 -11.91
C ALA A 108 2.70 -16.62 -10.95
N GLU A 109 1.79 -15.76 -11.40
CA GLU A 109 1.11 -14.76 -10.58
C GLU A 109 0.20 -15.43 -9.54
N SER A 110 -0.56 -16.46 -9.94
CA SER A 110 -1.40 -17.22 -9.02
C SER A 110 -0.58 -17.95 -7.95
N GLN A 111 0.54 -18.58 -8.33
CA GLN A 111 1.44 -19.25 -7.38
C GLN A 111 2.04 -18.26 -6.38
N TYR A 112 2.47 -17.10 -6.84
CA TYR A 112 3.01 -16.07 -5.95
C TYR A 112 1.94 -15.49 -5.00
N GLU A 113 0.70 -15.35 -5.46
CA GLU A 113 -0.40 -14.94 -4.58
C GLU A 113 -0.68 -15.98 -3.49
N ASP A 114 -0.62 -17.28 -3.81
CA ASP A 114 -0.78 -18.35 -2.83
C ASP A 114 0.37 -18.31 -1.80
N GLU A 115 1.62 -18.10 -2.23
CA GLU A 115 2.76 -17.92 -1.32
C GLU A 115 2.56 -16.71 -0.40
N VAL A 116 2.09 -15.58 -0.92
CA VAL A 116 1.81 -14.37 -0.13
C VAL A 116 0.67 -14.61 0.86
N LEU A 117 -0.38 -15.34 0.45
CA LEU A 117 -1.45 -15.72 1.37
C LEU A 117 -0.91 -16.57 2.52
N ASP A 118 -0.17 -17.62 2.22
CA ASP A 118 0.41 -18.51 3.24
C ASP A 118 1.30 -17.73 4.21
N LYS A 119 2.19 -16.87 3.70
CA LYS A 119 3.06 -16.03 4.53
C LYS A 119 2.27 -15.01 5.37
N THR A 120 1.18 -14.49 4.81
CA THR A 120 0.28 -13.58 5.55
C THR A 120 -0.38 -14.32 6.71
N ILE A 121 -0.89 -15.52 6.48
CA ILE A 121 -1.53 -16.33 7.53
C ILE A 121 -0.50 -16.81 8.56
N GLU A 122 0.70 -17.23 8.15
CA GLU A 122 1.80 -17.52 9.08
C GLU A 122 2.09 -16.31 9.98
N ALA A 123 2.16 -15.10 9.41
CA ALA A 123 2.38 -13.88 10.16
C ALA A 123 1.23 -13.61 11.15
N VAL A 124 -0.02 -13.76 10.72
CA VAL A 124 -1.19 -13.60 11.61
C VAL A 124 -1.12 -14.58 12.79
N LEU A 125 -0.84 -15.84 12.54
CA LEU A 125 -0.74 -16.86 13.60
C LEU A 125 0.45 -16.62 14.54
N ASP A 126 1.58 -16.13 14.02
CA ASP A 126 2.72 -15.80 14.88
C ASP A 126 2.46 -14.57 15.74
N ALA A 127 1.75 -13.57 15.24
CA ALA A 127 1.35 -12.43 16.03
C ALA A 127 0.53 -12.86 17.26
N THR A 128 -0.39 -13.84 17.12
CA THR A 128 -1.21 -14.31 18.23
C THR A 128 -0.43 -14.91 19.41
N LYS A 129 0.83 -15.26 19.21
CA LYS A 129 1.71 -15.83 20.25
C LYS A 129 2.36 -14.75 21.15
N GLN A 130 2.23 -13.47 20.81
CA GLN A 130 3.00 -12.38 21.40
C GLN A 130 2.13 -11.15 21.72
N TRP A 131 1.06 -11.35 22.48
CA TRP A 131 0.22 -10.23 22.94
C TRP A 131 0.97 -9.41 24.00
N ILE A 132 0.92 -8.10 23.85
CA ILE A 132 1.52 -7.13 24.76
C ILE A 132 0.43 -6.15 25.18
N SER A 133 0.27 -5.94 26.49
CA SER A 133 -0.66 -4.95 27.00
C SER A 133 -0.17 -3.54 26.72
N PHE A 134 -1.09 -2.64 26.40
CA PHE A 134 -0.80 -1.21 26.30
C PHE A 134 -1.81 -0.41 27.14
N THR A 135 -1.41 0.78 27.58
CA THR A 135 -2.24 1.67 28.39
C THR A 135 -2.69 2.90 27.64
N ASP A 136 -1.84 3.38 26.71
CA ASP A 136 -2.06 4.62 25.99
C ASP A 136 -1.85 4.44 24.49
N VAL A 137 -2.63 5.17 23.70
CA VAL A 137 -2.38 5.36 22.28
C VAL A 137 -2.20 6.85 22.05
N ILE A 138 -1.02 7.21 21.56
CA ILE A 138 -0.68 8.60 21.26
C ILE A 138 -0.69 8.80 19.75
N VAL A 139 -1.55 9.71 19.27
CA VAL A 139 -1.55 10.15 17.88
C VAL A 139 -0.66 11.38 17.75
N ARG A 140 0.23 11.34 16.74
CA ARG A 140 0.96 12.52 16.26
C ARG A 140 0.67 12.69 14.78
N GLN A 141 0.41 13.93 14.40
CA GLN A 141 0.21 14.30 13.01
C GLN A 141 1.15 15.43 12.65
N GLY A 142 1.60 15.45 11.42
CA GLY A 142 2.43 16.50 10.90
C GLY A 142 2.54 16.40 9.39
N GLU A 143 2.96 17.49 8.77
CA GLU A 143 3.25 17.52 7.35
C GLU A 143 4.72 17.24 7.09
N VAL A 144 5.00 16.40 6.10
CA VAL A 144 6.34 16.15 5.60
C VAL A 144 6.56 16.96 4.32
N LYS A 145 7.58 17.81 4.31
CA LYS A 145 7.84 18.74 3.22
C LYS A 145 9.13 18.43 2.47
N GLY A 146 9.11 18.66 1.15
CA GLY A 146 10.30 18.63 0.30
C GLY A 146 10.69 17.22 -0.21
N PHE A 147 9.86 16.20 0.01
CA PHE A 147 10.14 14.84 -0.44
C PHE A 147 9.08 14.27 -1.38
N TYR A 148 7.83 14.67 -1.21
CA TYR A 148 6.71 14.30 -2.07
C TYR A 148 5.60 15.35 -1.94
N GLY A 149 4.61 15.25 -2.80
CA GLY A 149 3.43 16.13 -2.83
C GLY A 149 2.63 15.87 -4.09
N ASN A 150 1.84 16.86 -4.54
CA ASN A 150 1.06 16.70 -5.75
C ASN A 150 1.96 16.40 -6.96
N ARG A 151 1.67 15.30 -7.68
CA ARG A 151 2.52 14.82 -8.78
C ARG A 151 2.29 15.53 -10.12
N ASN A 152 1.26 16.39 -10.20
CA ASN A 152 0.88 17.10 -11.42
C ASN A 152 1.37 18.55 -11.43
N SER A 153 1.52 19.20 -10.24
CA SER A 153 2.03 20.55 -10.11
C SER A 153 2.47 20.82 -8.68
N LEU A 154 3.56 21.57 -8.51
CA LEU A 154 4.03 22.04 -7.20
C LEU A 154 3.08 23.06 -6.55
N ASP A 155 2.25 23.73 -7.35
CA ASP A 155 1.29 24.74 -6.87
C ASP A 155 -0.06 24.14 -6.43
N LYS A 156 -0.28 22.85 -6.70
CA LYS A 156 -1.49 22.17 -6.26
C LYS A 156 -1.33 21.62 -4.86
N PRO A 157 -2.40 21.66 -4.04
CA PRO A 157 -2.37 21.02 -2.73
C PRO A 157 -2.21 19.50 -2.88
N GLY A 158 -1.59 18.89 -1.88
CA GLY A 158 -1.49 17.45 -1.70
C GLY A 158 -1.77 17.10 -0.24
N ASP A 159 -2.19 15.89 0.04
CA ASP A 159 -2.31 15.39 1.40
C ASP A 159 -0.92 14.92 1.88
N GLU A 160 -0.15 15.86 2.42
CA GLU A 160 1.19 15.63 2.96
C GLU A 160 1.16 15.34 4.47
N VAL A 161 -0.05 15.25 5.05
CA VAL A 161 -0.22 14.93 6.47
C VAL A 161 0.05 13.45 6.70
N ILE A 162 0.95 13.17 7.62
CA ILE A 162 1.22 11.81 8.10
C ILE A 162 0.66 11.66 9.50
N THR A 163 -0.02 10.56 9.73
CA THR A 163 -0.54 10.17 11.04
C THR A 163 0.30 9.03 11.59
N ASN A 164 0.90 9.23 12.77
CA ASN A 164 1.63 8.23 13.53
C ASN A 164 0.90 7.93 14.83
N LEU A 165 0.47 6.67 15.00
CA LEU A 165 -0.12 6.14 16.22
C LEU A 165 0.92 5.30 16.96
N GLU A 166 1.21 5.63 18.21
CA GLU A 166 2.09 4.86 19.09
C GLU A 166 1.28 4.21 20.19
N PHE A 167 1.31 2.89 20.27
CA PHE A 167 0.75 2.10 21.34
C PHE A 167 1.81 1.98 22.43
N ARG A 168 1.53 2.44 23.65
CA ARG A 168 2.51 2.53 24.72
C ARG A 168 2.12 1.70 25.93
N ASP A 169 3.11 1.07 26.55
CA ASP A 169 2.94 0.37 27.81
C ASP A 169 2.81 1.34 29.00
N GLU A 170 2.63 0.80 30.19
CA GLU A 170 2.52 1.54 31.45
C GLU A 170 3.74 2.41 31.78
N THR A 171 4.89 2.13 31.17
CA THR A 171 6.12 2.91 31.34
C THR A 171 6.23 4.04 30.31
N GLY A 172 5.27 4.14 29.39
CA GLY A 172 5.27 5.08 28.27
C GLY A 172 6.14 4.66 27.09
N LYS A 173 6.67 3.43 27.11
CA LYS A 173 7.49 2.89 26.00
C LYS A 173 6.60 2.40 24.87
N PRO A 174 6.91 2.74 23.59
CA PRO A 174 6.21 2.18 22.44
C PRO A 174 6.37 0.66 22.36
N VAL A 175 5.26 -0.06 22.25
CA VAL A 175 5.20 -1.51 22.03
C VAL A 175 4.76 -1.86 20.62
N ALA A 176 4.04 -0.95 19.96
CA ALA A 176 3.69 -1.02 18.53
C ALA A 176 3.49 0.39 17.98
N ALA A 177 3.50 0.52 16.65
CA ALA A 177 3.16 1.75 15.95
C ALA A 177 2.40 1.45 14.66
N PHE A 178 1.53 2.39 14.28
CA PHE A 178 0.83 2.40 12.99
C PHE A 178 1.03 3.76 12.35
N VAL A 179 1.52 3.80 11.10
CA VAL A 179 1.79 5.03 10.38
C VAL A 179 1.01 5.04 9.08
N ASN A 180 0.16 6.07 8.90
CA ASN A 180 -0.53 6.32 7.65
C ASN A 180 0.15 7.46 6.89
N MET A 181 0.44 7.22 5.61
CA MET A 181 1.10 8.15 4.71
C MET A 181 0.52 8.00 3.31
N SER A 182 0.23 9.10 2.62
CA SER A 182 -0.38 9.09 1.28
C SER A 182 0.68 9.36 0.22
N CYS A 183 1.17 8.32 -0.48
CA CYS A 183 2.10 8.54 -1.60
C CYS A 183 2.22 7.32 -2.53
N HIS A 184 2.33 7.56 -3.85
CA HIS A 184 2.79 6.54 -4.78
C HIS A 184 4.24 6.16 -4.50
N SER A 185 4.50 4.89 -4.24
CA SER A 185 5.85 4.32 -4.05
C SER A 185 6.53 4.14 -5.42
N THR A 186 7.07 5.23 -5.99
CA THR A 186 7.59 5.29 -7.37
C THR A 186 8.91 6.07 -7.47
N ILE A 187 9.81 5.91 -6.50
CA ILE A 187 11.12 6.56 -6.55
C ILE A 187 11.99 5.94 -7.63
N MET A 188 11.93 4.60 -7.74
CA MET A 188 12.84 3.86 -8.57
C MET A 188 12.66 4.11 -10.07
N ASN A 189 13.76 3.95 -10.81
CA ASN A 189 13.76 4.02 -12.27
C ASN A 189 12.77 3.01 -12.85
N PRO A 190 11.94 3.41 -13.85
CA PRO A 190 11.05 2.48 -14.55
C PRO A 190 11.73 1.25 -15.15
N LEU A 191 13.03 1.32 -15.43
CA LEU A 191 13.83 0.22 -15.96
C LEU A 191 14.64 -0.55 -14.88
N GLU A 192 14.48 -0.20 -13.60
CA GLU A 192 15.12 -0.97 -12.52
C GLU A 192 14.48 -2.36 -12.43
N THR A 193 15.34 -3.38 -12.39
CA THR A 193 14.91 -4.79 -12.37
C THR A 193 15.20 -5.50 -11.05
N ARG A 194 15.78 -4.83 -10.05
CA ARG A 194 15.91 -5.38 -8.70
C ARG A 194 14.65 -5.07 -7.90
N LEU A 195 14.13 -6.08 -7.21
CA LEU A 195 12.95 -5.95 -6.34
C LEU A 195 13.25 -5.03 -5.15
N SER A 196 12.28 -4.23 -4.79
CA SER A 196 12.34 -3.30 -3.65
C SER A 196 10.94 -2.96 -3.15
N ALA A 197 10.80 -2.77 -1.84
CA ALA A 197 9.60 -2.22 -1.22
C ALA A 197 9.42 -0.71 -1.51
N ASP A 198 10.32 -0.11 -2.30
CA ASP A 198 10.35 1.31 -2.70
C ASP A 198 10.13 2.25 -1.51
N MET A 199 9.33 3.29 -1.63
CA MET A 199 9.26 4.39 -0.67
C MET A 199 8.66 3.98 0.68
N LEU A 200 7.42 3.46 0.73
CA LEU A 200 6.75 3.21 2.01
C LEU A 200 7.45 2.11 2.83
N GLY A 201 7.84 1.00 2.19
CA GLY A 201 8.55 -0.06 2.90
C GLY A 201 9.90 0.39 3.44
N ASN A 202 10.63 1.26 2.72
CA ASN A 202 11.88 1.80 3.21
C ASN A 202 11.69 2.92 4.25
N VAL A 203 10.63 3.73 4.19
CA VAL A 203 10.26 4.64 5.30
C VAL A 203 10.00 3.84 6.57
N ARG A 204 9.32 2.69 6.50
CA ARG A 204 9.14 1.77 7.64
C ARG A 204 10.47 1.40 8.29
N ARG A 205 11.45 1.00 7.47
CA ARG A 205 12.79 0.61 7.96
C ARG A 205 13.52 1.79 8.59
N GLU A 206 13.49 2.95 7.95
CA GLU A 206 14.14 4.16 8.46
C GLU A 206 13.49 4.70 9.74
N LEU A 207 12.18 4.50 9.94
CA LEU A 207 11.45 4.89 11.15
C LEU A 207 11.73 3.97 12.34
N THR A 208 12.02 2.70 12.09
CA THR A 208 12.18 1.69 13.14
C THR A 208 13.17 2.10 14.25
N PRO A 209 14.37 2.65 13.95
CA PRO A 209 15.30 3.11 14.99
C PRO A 209 14.76 4.27 15.82
N TYR A 210 13.97 5.16 15.24
CA TYR A 210 13.40 6.32 15.95
C TYR A 210 12.26 5.93 16.88
N LEU A 211 11.41 5.00 16.45
CA LEU A 211 10.26 4.55 17.22
C LEU A 211 10.61 3.45 18.24
N GLY A 212 11.74 2.76 18.03
CA GLY A 212 12.14 1.58 18.82
C GLY A 212 11.27 0.33 18.54
N VAL A 213 10.35 0.42 17.60
CA VAL A 213 9.47 -0.67 17.13
C VAL A 213 9.29 -0.55 15.61
N VAL A 214 9.10 -1.68 14.93
CA VAL A 214 8.75 -1.68 13.50
C VAL A 214 7.29 -1.23 13.38
N PRO A 215 7.00 -0.12 12.68
CA PRO A 215 5.62 0.31 12.49
C PRO A 215 4.92 -0.50 11.39
N LEU A 216 3.62 -0.72 11.54
CA LEU A 216 2.78 -1.07 10.41
C LEU A 216 2.57 0.20 9.58
N MET A 217 2.89 0.16 8.28
CA MET A 217 2.61 1.27 7.37
C MET A 217 1.25 1.05 6.72
N SER A 218 0.56 2.14 6.37
CA SER A 218 -0.56 2.09 5.43
C SER A 218 -0.44 3.20 4.42
N ASN A 219 -0.88 2.95 3.19
CA ASN A 219 -0.93 3.96 2.15
C ASN A 219 -2.33 4.59 2.13
N GLY A 220 -2.38 5.91 2.19
CA GLY A 220 -3.62 6.67 2.11
C GLY A 220 -4.01 7.01 0.67
N ASN A 221 -4.58 8.20 0.46
CA ASN A 221 -5.02 8.69 -0.85
C ASN A 221 -3.84 9.05 -1.75
N ALA A 222 -3.21 8.05 -2.36
CA ALA A 222 -1.99 8.24 -3.13
C ALA A 222 -2.21 8.66 -4.60
N GLY A 223 -3.46 8.78 -5.06
CA GLY A 223 -3.79 8.94 -6.48
C GLY A 223 -3.12 10.11 -7.19
N ASP A 224 -2.99 11.24 -6.54
CA ASP A 224 -2.37 12.46 -7.05
C ASP A 224 -1.04 12.83 -6.37
N LEU A 225 -0.52 11.96 -5.49
CA LEU A 225 0.68 12.19 -4.70
C LEU A 225 1.84 11.30 -5.14
N SER A 226 3.01 11.89 -5.32
CA SER A 226 4.27 11.15 -5.50
C SER A 226 5.49 12.04 -5.26
N ASN A 227 6.67 11.44 -5.29
CA ASN A 227 7.93 12.17 -5.23
C ASN A 227 8.39 12.74 -6.58
N ARG A 228 7.62 12.56 -7.68
CA ARG A 228 8.01 12.88 -9.07
C ARG A 228 8.63 14.27 -9.24
N LEU A 229 8.01 15.31 -8.64
CA LEU A 229 8.46 16.69 -8.75
C LEU A 229 9.47 17.10 -7.66
N TYR A 230 9.78 16.21 -6.73
CA TYR A 230 10.62 16.44 -5.54
C TYR A 230 11.93 15.65 -5.56
N ARG A 231 12.05 14.68 -6.46
CA ARG A 231 13.21 13.80 -6.54
C ARG A 231 14.36 14.45 -7.29
N HIS A 232 15.58 14.14 -6.87
CA HIS A 232 16.84 14.56 -7.50
C HIS A 232 17.41 13.47 -8.40
N GLY A 233 16.89 12.25 -8.29
CA GLY A 233 17.28 11.06 -9.04
C GLY A 233 16.20 10.00 -8.98
N ASN A 234 16.51 8.80 -9.47
CA ASN A 234 15.60 7.66 -9.48
C ASN A 234 16.35 6.33 -9.27
N ASP A 235 17.32 6.37 -8.39
CA ASP A 235 18.15 5.25 -7.97
C ASP A 235 18.04 4.97 -6.46
N PHE A 236 18.77 4.00 -5.97
CA PHE A 236 18.76 3.62 -4.55
C PHE A 236 19.39 4.67 -3.62
N ASN A 237 20.26 5.56 -4.13
CA ASN A 237 20.76 6.68 -3.33
C ASN A 237 19.65 7.70 -3.09
N GLU A 238 18.85 7.96 -4.13
CA GLU A 238 17.68 8.83 -3.99
C GLU A 238 16.62 8.18 -3.10
N LEU A 239 16.37 6.87 -3.22
CA LEU A 239 15.51 6.13 -2.31
C LEU A 239 15.92 6.36 -0.85
N LYS A 240 17.21 6.16 -0.55
CA LYS A 240 17.76 6.37 0.81
C LYS A 240 17.58 7.82 1.28
N ARG A 241 17.90 8.81 0.42
CA ARG A 241 17.76 10.23 0.76
C ARG A 241 16.34 10.59 1.13
N VAL A 242 15.37 10.17 0.30
CA VAL A 242 13.96 10.49 0.49
C VAL A 242 13.41 9.80 1.73
N THR A 243 13.64 8.50 1.87
CA THR A 243 13.06 7.71 2.98
C THR A 243 13.66 8.09 4.33
N SER A 244 14.96 8.34 4.41
CA SER A 244 15.61 8.85 5.64
C SER A 244 15.12 10.25 6.00
N GLY A 245 14.92 11.12 5.00
CA GLY A 245 14.42 12.47 5.24
C GLY A 245 12.97 12.49 5.73
N ILE A 246 12.10 11.67 5.14
CA ILE A 246 10.71 11.49 5.60
C ILE A 246 10.71 10.94 7.04
N ALA A 247 11.45 9.88 7.31
CA ALA A 247 11.52 9.26 8.64
C ALA A 247 12.01 10.25 9.72
N ALA A 248 13.02 11.06 9.40
CA ALA A 248 13.52 12.08 10.33
C ALA A 248 12.46 13.16 10.64
N GLN A 249 11.66 13.59 9.64
CA GLN A 249 10.58 14.54 9.87
C GLN A 249 9.45 13.94 10.71
N ILE A 250 9.02 12.69 10.43
CA ILE A 250 8.01 11.99 11.24
C ILE A 250 8.49 11.85 12.70
N ALA A 251 9.74 11.45 12.90
CA ALA A 251 10.35 11.35 14.22
C ALA A 251 10.43 12.71 14.96
N GLY A 252 10.38 13.79 14.21
CA GLY A 252 10.33 15.17 14.71
C GLY A 252 8.96 15.64 15.20
N PHE A 253 7.87 14.92 14.94
CA PHE A 253 6.52 15.31 15.38
C PHE A 253 6.45 15.30 16.91
N ARG A 254 6.16 16.44 17.53
CA ARG A 254 6.22 16.63 18.99
C ARG A 254 4.86 16.59 19.66
N ASP A 255 3.89 17.30 19.09
CA ASP A 255 2.56 17.39 19.66
C ASP A 255 1.82 16.07 19.48
N GLY A 256 1.32 15.51 20.55
CA GLY A 256 0.59 14.26 20.53
C GLY A 256 -0.60 14.29 21.47
N ASN A 257 -1.72 13.72 21.02
CA ASN A 257 -2.94 13.58 21.80
C ASN A 257 -3.16 12.10 22.14
N ALA A 258 -3.63 11.84 23.34
CA ALA A 258 -4.08 10.51 23.69
C ALA A 258 -5.43 10.21 23.03
N LEU A 259 -5.58 8.99 22.52
CA LEU A 259 -6.82 8.49 21.93
C LEU A 259 -7.39 7.34 22.77
N CYS A 260 -8.71 7.33 22.91
CA CYS A 260 -9.44 6.15 23.35
C CYS A 260 -9.85 5.34 22.10
N LEU A 261 -9.51 4.05 22.06
CA LEU A 261 -9.83 3.18 20.91
C LEU A 261 -11.11 2.35 21.11
N THR A 262 -11.87 2.59 22.14
CA THR A 262 -13.15 1.89 22.38
C THR A 262 -14.32 2.86 22.46
N PRO A 263 -15.53 2.45 22.05
CA PRO A 263 -15.90 1.16 21.50
C PRO A 263 -15.52 0.99 20.02
N VAL A 264 -15.41 -0.26 19.57
CA VAL A 264 -15.21 -0.60 18.13
C VAL A 264 -16.56 -0.61 17.44
N ARG A 265 -16.64 0.05 16.28
CA ARG A 265 -17.79 0.03 15.38
C ARG A 265 -17.33 -0.08 13.95
N CYS A 266 -18.06 -0.81 13.13
CA CYS A 266 -17.79 -0.96 11.72
C CYS A 266 -19.06 -0.75 10.90
N ARG A 267 -18.90 -0.13 9.72
CA ARG A 267 -19.96 0.01 8.73
C ARG A 267 -19.36 -0.16 7.34
N GLU A 268 -19.98 -1.00 6.53
CA GLU A 268 -19.65 -1.10 5.11
C GLU A 268 -20.57 -0.19 4.29
N VAL A 269 -19.98 0.46 3.29
CA VAL A 269 -20.68 1.33 2.33
C VAL A 269 -20.26 0.88 0.94
N GLY A 270 -21.22 0.33 0.20
CA GLY A 270 -21.00 -0.08 -1.19
C GLY A 270 -21.64 0.90 -2.17
N PHE A 271 -21.06 1.01 -3.34
CA PHE A 271 -21.68 1.59 -4.52
C PHE A 271 -21.27 0.80 -5.77
N GLU A 272 -22.16 0.82 -6.74
CA GLU A 272 -21.96 0.12 -8.01
C GLU A 272 -21.72 1.15 -9.11
N VAL A 273 -20.80 0.83 -9.99
CA VAL A 273 -20.55 1.55 -11.25
C VAL A 273 -20.88 0.60 -12.37
N ASP A 274 -21.82 1.00 -13.23
CA ASP A 274 -22.37 0.17 -14.29
C ASP A 274 -22.54 1.02 -15.55
N TYR A 275 -21.79 0.68 -16.60
CA TYR A 275 -21.90 1.36 -17.91
C TYR A 275 -21.36 0.52 -19.06
N ASP A 276 -21.93 0.75 -20.27
CA ASP A 276 -21.42 0.18 -21.52
C ASP A 276 -20.21 0.96 -22.01
N THR A 277 -19.23 0.23 -22.53
CA THR A 277 -18.00 0.82 -23.07
C THR A 277 -18.25 1.42 -24.46
N ASP A 278 -17.99 2.72 -24.63
CA ASP A 278 -17.97 3.35 -25.95
C ASP A 278 -16.67 2.96 -26.71
N LYS A 279 -16.72 1.80 -27.35
CA LYS A 279 -15.58 1.26 -28.09
C LYS A 279 -15.12 2.14 -29.26
N THR A 280 -16.05 2.88 -29.89
CA THR A 280 -15.70 3.77 -31.00
C THR A 280 -14.87 4.94 -30.51
N ALA A 281 -15.31 5.63 -29.48
CA ALA A 281 -14.57 6.75 -28.89
C ALA A 281 -13.21 6.31 -28.32
N LEU A 282 -13.18 5.12 -27.66
CA LEU A 282 -11.92 4.58 -27.13
C LEU A 282 -10.92 4.19 -28.21
N ALA A 283 -11.39 3.57 -29.33
CA ALA A 283 -10.51 3.20 -30.44
C ALA A 283 -9.93 4.44 -31.15
N GLU A 284 -10.73 5.49 -31.35
CA GLU A 284 -10.25 6.77 -31.89
C GLU A 284 -9.20 7.44 -31.00
N ALA A 285 -9.43 7.42 -29.67
CA ALA A 285 -8.48 7.98 -28.71
C ALA A 285 -7.18 7.16 -28.71
N LEU A 286 -7.26 5.83 -28.71
CA LEU A 286 -6.11 4.94 -28.79
C LEU A 286 -5.27 5.18 -30.03
N ALA A 287 -5.90 5.26 -31.22
CA ALA A 287 -5.20 5.52 -32.46
C ALA A 287 -4.41 6.86 -32.46
N LYS A 288 -4.98 7.90 -31.84
CA LYS A 288 -4.26 9.19 -31.66
C LYS A 288 -3.03 9.05 -30.77
N LEU A 289 -3.13 8.30 -29.67
CA LEU A 289 -2.00 8.06 -28.75
C LEU A 289 -0.90 7.24 -29.43
N GLU A 290 -1.26 6.20 -30.18
CA GLU A 290 -0.32 5.37 -30.94
C GLU A 290 0.40 6.19 -32.02
N GLN A 291 -0.32 7.08 -32.71
CA GLN A 291 0.29 8.02 -33.68
C GLN A 291 1.29 8.96 -32.95
N GLN A 292 0.94 9.50 -31.80
CA GLN A 292 1.86 10.32 -31.00
C GLN A 292 3.09 9.53 -30.57
N LEU A 293 2.92 8.29 -30.12
CA LEU A 293 4.02 7.44 -29.70
C LEU A 293 5.02 7.16 -30.85
N SER A 294 4.54 7.10 -32.08
CA SER A 294 5.39 6.84 -33.27
C SER A 294 6.38 7.96 -33.57
N ILE A 295 6.10 9.19 -33.14
CA ILE A 295 6.93 10.39 -33.42
C ILE A 295 7.68 10.91 -32.20
N VAL A 296 7.24 10.58 -31.00
CA VAL A 296 7.84 11.05 -29.74
C VAL A 296 9.06 10.19 -29.38
N THR A 297 10.21 10.82 -29.18
CA THR A 297 11.47 10.16 -28.80
C THR A 297 11.88 10.43 -27.35
N GLU A 298 11.31 11.48 -26.72
CA GLU A 298 11.63 11.85 -25.36
C GLU A 298 11.10 10.78 -24.37
N PHE A 299 11.94 10.39 -23.41
CA PHE A 299 11.71 9.23 -22.53
C PHE A 299 10.45 9.36 -21.67
N ASP A 300 10.27 10.49 -20.97
CA ASP A 300 9.14 10.67 -20.06
C ASP A 300 7.81 10.80 -20.82
N ALA A 301 7.82 11.43 -21.99
CA ALA A 301 6.65 11.51 -22.84
C ALA A 301 6.27 10.13 -23.43
N ARG A 302 7.25 9.33 -23.83
CA ARG A 302 7.00 7.94 -24.25
C ARG A 302 6.43 7.08 -23.14
N LYS A 303 7.00 7.20 -21.93
CA LYS A 303 6.52 6.50 -20.73
C LYS A 303 5.05 6.83 -20.46
N TRP A 304 4.69 8.11 -20.51
CA TRP A 304 3.31 8.55 -20.34
C TRP A 304 2.38 7.98 -21.40
N LEU A 305 2.75 8.10 -22.70
CA LEU A 305 1.97 7.57 -23.82
C LEU A 305 1.75 6.04 -23.69
N LEU A 306 2.78 5.27 -23.35
CA LEU A 306 2.65 3.82 -23.17
C LEU A 306 1.70 3.48 -22.02
N SER A 307 1.72 4.24 -20.93
CA SER A 307 0.79 4.06 -19.82
C SER A 307 -0.66 4.32 -20.24
N GLU A 308 -0.91 5.44 -20.96
CA GLU A 308 -2.25 5.77 -21.48
C GLU A 308 -2.73 4.72 -22.48
N ILE A 309 -1.90 4.33 -23.45
CA ILE A 309 -2.22 3.30 -24.44
C ILE A 309 -2.64 2.00 -23.75
N SER A 310 -1.86 1.54 -22.78
CA SER A 310 -2.20 0.35 -21.98
C SER A 310 -3.56 0.50 -21.26
N GLY A 311 -3.86 1.69 -20.73
CA GLY A 311 -5.15 1.99 -20.11
C GLY A 311 -6.32 1.89 -21.12
N TYR A 312 -6.17 2.47 -22.30
CA TYR A 312 -7.21 2.41 -23.34
C TYR A 312 -7.39 1.00 -23.90
N GLN A 313 -6.31 0.24 -24.10
CA GLN A 313 -6.40 -1.16 -24.54
C GLN A 313 -7.18 -2.04 -23.57
N ARG A 314 -6.95 -1.86 -22.24
CA ARG A 314 -7.74 -2.57 -21.21
C ARG A 314 -9.22 -2.22 -21.27
N LYS A 315 -9.56 -0.93 -21.41
CA LYS A 315 -10.96 -0.50 -21.54
C LYS A 315 -11.63 -1.07 -22.78
N LEU A 316 -10.91 -1.12 -23.91
CA LEU A 316 -11.41 -1.70 -25.16
C LEU A 316 -11.66 -3.21 -25.08
N ALA A 317 -10.96 -3.91 -24.21
CA ALA A 317 -11.15 -5.35 -23.99
C ALA A 317 -12.48 -5.68 -23.28
N GLN A 318 -13.14 -4.68 -22.68
CA GLN A 318 -14.39 -4.84 -21.94
C GLN A 318 -15.55 -4.26 -22.76
N ASP A 319 -16.64 -5.01 -22.96
CA ASP A 319 -17.88 -4.52 -23.58
C ASP A 319 -18.71 -3.71 -22.59
N HIS A 320 -18.69 -4.15 -21.35
CA HIS A 320 -19.47 -3.61 -20.24
C HIS A 320 -18.58 -3.55 -18.99
N VAL A 321 -18.70 -2.49 -18.23
CA VAL A 321 -17.99 -2.31 -16.96
C VAL A 321 -19.01 -2.34 -15.84
N HIS A 322 -18.90 -3.37 -15.00
CA HIS A 322 -19.63 -3.48 -13.75
C HIS A 322 -18.62 -3.61 -12.61
N VAL A 323 -18.59 -2.63 -11.71
CA VAL A 323 -17.67 -2.62 -10.57
C VAL A 323 -18.45 -2.35 -9.30
N CYS A 324 -18.39 -3.27 -8.36
CA CYS A 324 -18.87 -3.07 -7.00
C CYS A 324 -17.71 -2.60 -6.14
N LEU A 325 -17.80 -1.42 -5.57
CA LEU A 325 -16.80 -0.84 -4.68
C LEU A 325 -17.35 -0.84 -3.25
N ASN A 326 -16.67 -1.54 -2.36
CA ASN A 326 -17.05 -1.63 -0.95
C ASN A 326 -15.99 -0.95 -0.08
N SER A 327 -16.37 0.15 0.53
CA SER A 327 -15.53 0.84 1.53
C SER A 327 -15.94 0.44 2.93
N THR A 328 -14.97 0.23 3.80
CA THR A 328 -15.22 -0.04 5.22
C THR A 328 -14.89 1.21 6.03
N ILE A 329 -15.84 1.69 6.83
CA ILE A 329 -15.64 2.73 7.83
C ILE A 329 -15.50 2.02 9.17
N LEU A 330 -14.27 1.97 9.68
CA LEU A 330 -13.93 1.37 10.95
C LEU A 330 -13.67 2.47 11.98
N ARG A 331 -14.50 2.53 13.01
CA ARG A 331 -14.33 3.47 14.12
C ARG A 331 -13.82 2.74 15.35
N LEU A 332 -12.65 3.14 15.81
CA LEU A 332 -12.02 2.68 17.05
C LEU A 332 -12.06 3.86 18.02
N GLY A 333 -13.15 3.97 18.79
CA GLY A 333 -13.35 5.10 19.72
C GLY A 333 -13.23 6.47 19.03
N ASP A 334 -12.12 7.18 19.33
CA ASP A 334 -11.82 8.51 18.78
C ASP A 334 -11.19 8.47 17.38
N LEU A 335 -10.73 7.30 16.92
CA LEU A 335 -10.10 7.11 15.61
C LEU A 335 -11.12 6.59 14.60
N GLU A 336 -11.19 7.22 13.43
CA GLU A 336 -11.95 6.71 12.29
C GLU A 336 -11.02 6.41 11.12
N LEU A 337 -11.12 5.19 10.60
CA LEU A 337 -10.39 4.72 9.44
C LEU A 337 -11.37 4.45 8.30
N VAL A 338 -11.15 5.09 7.15
CA VAL A 338 -11.90 4.82 5.93
C VAL A 338 -11.02 3.96 5.02
N VAL A 339 -11.40 2.70 4.85
CA VAL A 339 -10.70 1.76 3.98
C VAL A 339 -11.35 1.83 2.61
N ILE A 340 -10.60 2.27 1.62
CA ILE A 340 -11.04 2.42 0.23
C ILE A 340 -10.48 1.25 -0.57
N PRO A 341 -11.30 0.59 -1.41
CA PRO A 341 -10.88 -0.55 -2.23
C PRO A 341 -9.89 -0.16 -3.34
#